data_12f0cd74a73973234c3d8dc3f26f44c2
#
_entry.id   12f0cd74a73973234c3d8dc3f26f44c2
#
_cell.length_a   1.000
_cell.length_b   1.000
_cell.length_c   1.000
_cell.angle_alpha   90.00
_cell.angle_beta   90.00
_cell.angle_gamma   90.00
#
_symmetry.space_group_name_H-M   'P 1'
#
loop_
_entity.id
_entity.type
_entity.pdbx_description
1 polymer ?
#
loop_
_entity_poly.entity_id
_entity_poly.type
_entity_poly.pdbx_seq_one_letter_code
_entity_poly.pdbx_strand_id
1 'polypeptide(L)'
;MDLVSHVTILGGACSRAELVARCGRAAVDAELRRGTLVRVARGRYALSTASAAVVAAATYDGVISMRSAAQGHGWGQKRVPEKPDVTFPRTRHLPVSARELLTPHWSDIAPEDIVDGMTGVRRTLVDCMRMLPLEESLPIVDSALRAGDVTLAELQAIARSMRGRGRARAIGVAAMATARASNPYESTLRAIASTVPGLDVETQHPIRISSDLVLHPDLADASLGIVVEAESFEWHGKKAALTRDCARYNAFTMLGWTVVRFSWEQVMFQPAYVHAVLERIVALAHRHANVARGPTAHAA
;
A
#
# COMPACT_ATOMS: atom_id res chain seq x y z
N MET A 1 30.44 5.87 19.38
CA MET A 1 29.54 5.17 18.46
C MET A 1 30.41 4.28 17.60
N ASP A 2 30.15 2.99 17.58
CA ASP A 2 30.91 2.03 16.76
C ASP A 2 30.51 2.15 15.27
N LEU A 3 31.30 1.51 14.39
CA LEU A 3 31.13 1.60 12.95
C LEU A 3 29.78 1.02 12.49
N VAL A 4 29.35 -0.09 13.08
CA VAL A 4 28.07 -0.74 12.72
C VAL A 4 26.90 0.17 13.02
N SER A 5 26.86 0.75 14.25
CA SER A 5 25.84 1.73 14.64
C SER A 5 25.84 2.95 13.71
N HIS A 6 27.03 3.43 13.30
CA HIS A 6 27.12 4.54 12.36
C HIS A 6 26.52 4.21 10.99
N VAL A 7 26.88 3.04 10.42
CA VAL A 7 26.33 2.61 9.12
C VAL A 7 24.83 2.33 9.22
N THR A 8 24.34 1.80 10.33
CA THR A 8 22.91 1.59 10.57
C THR A 8 22.13 2.91 10.52
N ILE A 9 22.64 3.97 11.19
CA ILE A 9 22.03 5.31 11.16
C ILE A 9 22.02 5.90 9.75
N LEU A 10 22.97 5.55 8.90
CA LEU A 10 23.02 5.96 7.48
C LEU A 10 22.18 5.07 6.56
N GLY A 11 21.27 4.26 7.10
CA GLY A 11 20.40 3.40 6.30
C GLY A 11 21.06 2.08 5.85
N GLY A 12 22.15 1.66 6.49
CA GLY A 12 22.79 0.35 6.24
C GLY A 12 23.86 0.33 5.15
N ALA A 13 24.12 1.45 4.44
CA ALA A 13 25.19 1.57 3.45
C ALA A 13 25.79 2.99 3.43
N CYS A 14 27.05 3.09 3.00
CA CYS A 14 27.77 4.36 2.93
C CYS A 14 29.00 4.28 2.04
N SER A 15 29.63 5.44 1.77
CA SER A 15 30.87 5.51 1.03
C SER A 15 32.09 5.19 1.93
N ARG A 16 33.20 4.75 1.31
CA ARG A 16 34.47 4.56 2.03
C ARG A 16 34.97 5.89 2.66
N ALA A 17 34.74 7.02 1.98
CA ALA A 17 35.20 8.29 2.47
C ALA A 17 34.49 8.67 3.79
N GLU A 18 33.17 8.51 3.86
CA GLU A 18 32.37 8.74 5.08
C GLU A 18 32.82 7.82 6.22
N LEU A 19 33.01 6.51 5.93
CA LEU A 19 33.47 5.54 6.91
C LEU A 19 34.83 5.90 7.49
N VAL A 20 35.78 6.22 6.62
CA VAL A 20 37.16 6.53 7.04
C VAL A 20 37.20 7.85 7.80
N ALA A 21 36.45 8.85 7.35
CA ALA A 21 36.38 10.16 8.02
C ALA A 21 35.80 10.04 9.44
N ARG A 22 34.85 9.15 9.65
CA ARG A 22 34.15 9.01 10.95
C ARG A 22 34.79 7.99 11.88
N CYS A 23 35.25 6.85 11.37
CA CYS A 23 35.66 5.71 12.16
C CYS A 23 37.16 5.39 12.02
N GLY A 24 37.86 6.01 11.07
CA GLY A 24 39.24 5.73 10.76
C GLY A 24 39.45 4.47 9.91
N ARG A 25 40.55 4.43 9.14
CA ARG A 25 40.87 3.35 8.20
C ARG A 25 40.96 1.99 8.88
N ALA A 26 41.62 1.90 10.00
CA ALA A 26 41.85 0.65 10.72
C ALA A 26 40.55 -0.01 11.18
N ALA A 27 39.56 0.76 11.64
CA ALA A 27 38.24 0.26 12.02
C ALA A 27 37.48 -0.30 10.80
N VAL A 28 37.50 0.42 9.67
CA VAL A 28 36.87 -0.03 8.42
C VAL A 28 37.48 -1.35 7.93
N ASP A 29 38.80 -1.43 7.92
CA ASP A 29 39.51 -2.64 7.46
C ASP A 29 39.28 -3.83 8.43
N ALA A 30 39.09 -3.56 9.72
CA ALA A 30 38.75 -4.59 10.71
C ALA A 30 37.33 -5.17 10.46
N GLU A 31 36.32 -4.31 10.24
CA GLU A 31 34.95 -4.79 9.98
C GLU A 31 34.80 -5.50 8.64
N LEU A 32 35.59 -5.10 7.63
CA LEU A 32 35.70 -5.85 6.38
C LEU A 32 36.27 -7.25 6.57
N ARG A 33 37.33 -7.41 7.40
CA ARG A 33 37.90 -8.73 7.73
C ARG A 33 36.92 -9.59 8.52
N ARG A 34 36.11 -9.01 9.39
CA ARG A 34 35.09 -9.72 10.17
C ARG A 34 33.87 -10.12 9.31
N GLY A 35 33.72 -9.55 8.12
CA GLY A 35 32.57 -9.78 7.26
C GLY A 35 31.29 -9.07 7.71
N THR A 36 31.36 -8.21 8.73
CA THR A 36 30.23 -7.36 9.20
C THR A 36 29.92 -6.27 8.17
N LEU A 37 30.96 -5.78 7.51
CA LEU A 37 30.88 -4.83 6.40
C LEU A 37 31.30 -5.51 5.10
N VAL A 38 30.53 -5.33 4.04
CA VAL A 38 30.81 -5.89 2.71
C VAL A 38 30.93 -4.78 1.68
N ARG A 39 31.80 -5.00 0.70
CA ARG A 39 31.94 -4.08 -0.43
C ARG A 39 30.90 -4.44 -1.49
N VAL A 40 29.96 -3.52 -1.76
CA VAL A 40 28.88 -3.71 -2.75
C VAL A 40 29.24 -3.12 -4.13
N ALA A 41 30.07 -2.06 -4.15
CA ALA A 41 30.61 -1.48 -5.37
C ALA A 41 31.95 -0.76 -5.09
N ARG A 42 32.59 -0.19 -6.13
CA ARG A 42 33.83 0.58 -5.94
C ARG A 42 33.57 1.79 -5.02
N GLY A 43 34.20 1.79 -3.84
CA GLY A 43 34.06 2.86 -2.85
C GLY A 43 32.73 2.86 -2.08
N ARG A 44 31.86 1.85 -2.25
CA ARG A 44 30.58 1.69 -1.56
C ARG A 44 30.56 0.41 -0.73
N TYR A 45 30.04 0.52 0.47
CA TYR A 45 30.01 -0.55 1.46
C TYR A 45 28.63 -0.60 2.13
N ALA A 46 28.21 -1.80 2.49
CA ALA A 46 26.97 -2.03 3.24
C ALA A 46 27.22 -3.00 4.39
N LEU A 47 26.33 -3.00 5.37
CA LEU A 47 26.33 -4.07 6.39
C LEU A 47 25.98 -5.40 5.71
N SER A 48 26.57 -6.49 6.19
CA SER A 48 26.24 -7.85 5.70
C SER A 48 24.78 -8.22 5.95
N THR A 49 24.12 -7.55 6.89
CA THR A 49 22.70 -7.70 7.22
C THR A 49 21.80 -6.73 6.45
N ALA A 50 22.36 -5.89 5.57
CA ALA A 50 21.60 -4.92 4.80
C ALA A 50 20.58 -5.61 3.87
N SER A 51 19.41 -5.02 3.72
CA SER A 51 18.37 -5.54 2.82
C SER A 51 18.81 -5.48 1.35
N ALA A 52 18.18 -6.28 0.51
CA ALA A 52 18.44 -6.26 -0.94
C ALA A 52 18.23 -4.86 -1.53
N ALA A 53 17.29 -4.08 -1.01
CA ALA A 53 17.04 -2.71 -1.44
C ALA A 53 18.23 -1.78 -1.14
N VAL A 54 18.78 -1.88 0.07
CA VAL A 54 19.96 -1.11 0.48
C VAL A 54 21.18 -1.47 -0.37
N VAL A 55 21.42 -2.75 -0.58
CA VAL A 55 22.54 -3.24 -1.40
C VAL A 55 22.41 -2.77 -2.85
N ALA A 56 21.21 -2.90 -3.45
CA ALA A 56 20.94 -2.46 -4.82
C ALA A 56 21.13 -0.95 -4.98
N ALA A 57 20.55 -0.16 -4.08
CA ALA A 57 20.69 1.31 -4.10
C ALA A 57 22.15 1.74 -3.95
N ALA A 58 22.88 1.16 -2.98
CA ALA A 58 24.29 1.48 -2.76
C ALA A 58 25.18 1.04 -3.94
N THR A 59 24.88 -0.11 -4.59
CA THR A 59 25.65 -0.62 -5.71
C THR A 59 25.65 0.36 -6.90
N TYR A 60 24.49 0.94 -7.18
CA TYR A 60 24.30 1.80 -8.34
C TYR A 60 24.22 3.30 -8.01
N ASP A 61 24.41 3.69 -6.75
CA ASP A 61 24.35 5.06 -6.28
C ASP A 61 22.97 5.70 -6.53
N GLY A 62 21.93 5.01 -6.11
CA GLY A 62 20.53 5.43 -6.20
C GLY A 62 19.88 5.60 -4.82
N VAL A 63 18.62 6.03 -4.82
CA VAL A 63 17.81 6.25 -3.62
C VAL A 63 16.66 5.23 -3.61
N ILE A 64 16.49 4.50 -2.51
CA ILE A 64 15.34 3.59 -2.33
C ILE A 64 14.05 4.42 -2.39
N SER A 65 13.07 3.98 -3.17
CA SER A 65 11.88 4.78 -3.46
C SER A 65 10.62 3.93 -3.61
N MET A 66 9.50 4.56 -3.91
CA MET A 66 8.24 3.89 -4.25
C MET A 66 7.84 2.84 -3.20
N ARG A 67 7.51 1.60 -3.64
CA ARG A 67 7.09 0.48 -2.78
C ARG A 67 8.20 0.04 -1.82
N SER A 68 9.45 0.10 -2.26
CA SER A 68 10.59 -0.26 -1.40
C SER A 68 10.80 0.76 -0.27
N ALA A 69 10.59 2.05 -0.52
CA ALA A 69 10.60 3.06 0.54
C ALA A 69 9.36 2.93 1.44
N ALA A 70 8.18 2.66 0.86
CA ALA A 70 6.96 2.38 1.63
C ALA A 70 7.16 1.20 2.59
N GLN A 71 7.83 0.13 2.14
CA GLN A 71 8.23 -0.98 3.00
C GLN A 71 9.21 -0.55 4.09
N GLY A 72 10.20 0.31 3.76
CA GLY A 72 11.15 0.87 4.71
C GLY A 72 10.49 1.72 5.80
N HIS A 73 9.41 2.44 5.47
CA HIS A 73 8.56 3.15 6.43
C HIS A 73 7.63 2.22 7.25
N GLY A 74 7.61 0.91 6.97
CA GLY A 74 6.73 -0.05 7.65
C GLY A 74 5.29 -0.03 7.14
N TRP A 75 5.01 0.61 5.98
CA TRP A 75 3.66 0.67 5.44
C TRP A 75 3.28 -0.63 4.73
N GLY A 76 2.08 -1.10 5.04
CA GLY A 76 1.50 -2.23 4.37
C GLY A 76 1.14 -1.90 2.92
N GLN A 77 1.30 -2.88 2.04
CA GLN A 77 1.08 -2.71 0.60
C GLN A 77 0.47 -3.98 0.01
N LYS A 78 -0.17 -3.86 -1.17
CA LYS A 78 -0.76 -5.00 -1.88
C LYS A 78 0.28 -6.08 -2.21
N ARG A 79 1.46 -5.66 -2.69
CA ARG A 79 2.56 -6.56 -3.07
C ARG A 79 3.88 -5.98 -2.63
N VAL A 80 4.69 -6.79 -1.99
CA VAL A 80 6.10 -6.50 -1.82
C VAL A 80 6.77 -6.61 -3.20
N PRO A 81 7.54 -5.61 -3.65
CA PRO A 81 8.18 -5.67 -4.95
C PRO A 81 9.21 -6.81 -4.98
N GLU A 82 9.20 -7.61 -6.05
CA GLU A 82 10.18 -8.68 -6.26
C GLU A 82 11.60 -8.14 -6.39
N LYS A 83 11.72 -6.95 -7.00
CA LYS A 83 12.97 -6.22 -7.15
C LYS A 83 12.83 -4.85 -6.49
N PRO A 84 13.84 -4.38 -5.76
CA PRO A 84 13.79 -3.07 -5.13
C PRO A 84 13.51 -1.94 -6.12
N ASP A 85 12.58 -1.05 -5.76
CA ASP A 85 12.35 0.19 -6.48
C ASP A 85 13.43 1.21 -6.07
N VAL A 86 14.24 1.66 -7.03
CA VAL A 86 15.35 2.60 -6.80
C VAL A 86 15.26 3.75 -7.79
N THR A 87 15.31 4.98 -7.29
CA THR A 87 15.29 6.19 -8.12
C THR A 87 16.70 6.74 -8.33
N PHE A 88 16.96 7.15 -9.55
CA PHE A 88 18.20 7.75 -10.02
C PHE A 88 17.96 9.14 -10.60
N PRO A 89 18.97 10.03 -10.60
CA PRO A 89 18.90 11.29 -11.34
C PRO A 89 18.59 11.05 -12.81
N ARG A 90 17.86 11.99 -13.45
CA ARG A 90 17.39 11.83 -14.84
C ARG A 90 18.51 11.62 -15.86
N THR A 91 19.70 12.13 -15.56
CA THR A 91 20.89 12.01 -16.41
C THR A 91 21.68 10.71 -16.18
N ARG A 92 21.30 9.90 -15.18
CA ARG A 92 22.03 8.67 -14.82
C ARG A 92 21.78 7.56 -15.82
N HIS A 93 22.83 7.03 -16.39
CA HIS A 93 22.80 5.82 -17.20
C HIS A 93 23.12 4.59 -16.33
N LEU A 94 22.31 3.55 -16.47
CA LEU A 94 22.49 2.27 -15.79
C LEU A 94 22.86 1.18 -16.80
N PRO A 95 23.74 0.23 -16.41
CA PRO A 95 23.96 -0.95 -17.23
C PRO A 95 22.68 -1.81 -17.29
N VAL A 96 22.51 -2.56 -18.37
CA VAL A 96 21.32 -3.42 -18.57
C VAL A 96 21.17 -4.42 -17.41
N SER A 97 22.27 -4.94 -16.88
CA SER A 97 22.31 -5.86 -15.74
C SER A 97 21.71 -5.28 -14.44
N ALA A 98 21.65 -3.96 -14.30
CA ALA A 98 21.00 -3.34 -13.12
C ALA A 98 19.52 -3.71 -13.03
N ARG A 99 18.82 -3.89 -14.16
CA ARG A 99 17.40 -4.26 -14.21
C ARG A 99 17.13 -5.71 -13.77
N GLU A 100 18.15 -6.51 -13.67
CA GLU A 100 18.04 -7.85 -13.08
C GLU A 100 17.91 -7.79 -11.56
N LEU A 101 18.51 -6.76 -10.94
CA LEU A 101 18.62 -6.60 -9.51
C LEU A 101 17.64 -5.59 -8.91
N LEU A 102 17.14 -4.64 -9.70
CA LEU A 102 16.27 -3.56 -9.23
C LEU A 102 15.27 -3.09 -10.31
N THR A 103 14.22 -2.41 -9.88
CA THR A 103 13.29 -1.68 -10.74
C THR A 103 13.71 -0.19 -10.74
N PRO A 104 14.31 0.30 -11.85
CA PRO A 104 14.82 1.66 -11.88
C PRO A 104 13.73 2.68 -12.19
N HIS A 105 13.77 3.80 -11.47
CA HIS A 105 12.99 5.01 -11.72
C HIS A 105 13.94 6.19 -11.96
N TRP A 106 13.52 7.17 -12.76
CA TRP A 106 14.32 8.36 -13.06
C TRP A 106 13.58 9.63 -12.65
N SER A 107 14.09 10.29 -11.63
CA SER A 107 13.58 11.56 -11.13
C SER A 107 14.66 12.26 -10.31
N ASP A 108 14.74 13.56 -10.43
CA ASP A 108 15.57 14.32 -9.52
C ASP A 108 14.87 14.38 -8.14
N ILE A 109 15.62 14.06 -7.10
CA ILE A 109 15.17 14.06 -5.71
C ILE A 109 16.00 15.13 -4.99
N ALA A 110 15.33 16.05 -4.30
CA ALA A 110 16.00 17.04 -3.49
C ALA A 110 16.66 16.36 -2.27
N PRO A 111 17.85 16.80 -1.82
CA PRO A 111 18.53 16.18 -0.68
C PRO A 111 17.68 16.09 0.59
N GLU A 112 16.83 17.08 0.83
CA GLU A 112 15.87 17.11 1.96
C GLU A 112 14.75 16.07 1.86
N ASP A 113 14.51 15.54 0.69
CA ASP A 113 13.54 14.46 0.45
C ASP A 113 14.16 13.06 0.67
N ILE A 114 15.45 12.97 1.06
CA ILE A 114 16.18 11.71 1.30
C ILE A 114 16.42 11.56 2.79
N VAL A 115 15.98 10.44 3.35
CA VAL A 115 16.19 10.06 4.75
C VAL A 115 16.76 8.64 4.76
N ASP A 116 17.92 8.45 5.38
CA ASP A 116 18.56 7.14 5.54
C ASP A 116 18.68 6.32 4.23
N GLY A 117 19.01 6.99 3.12
CA GLY A 117 19.20 6.38 1.81
C GLY A 117 17.89 6.04 1.05
N MET A 118 16.75 6.43 1.59
CA MET A 118 15.44 6.26 0.95
C MET A 118 14.67 7.59 0.87
N THR A 119 13.62 7.61 0.05
CA THR A 119 12.72 8.77 0.00
C THR A 119 11.96 8.92 1.32
N GLY A 120 11.93 10.14 1.85
CA GLY A 120 11.15 10.48 3.05
C GLY A 120 9.64 10.33 2.82
N VAL A 121 8.87 10.37 3.90
CA VAL A 121 7.41 10.15 3.94
C VAL A 121 6.67 10.88 2.80
N ARG A 122 6.81 12.20 2.75
CA ARG A 122 6.13 13.04 1.77
C ARG A 122 6.47 12.63 0.32
N ARG A 123 7.76 12.42 0.02
CA ARG A 123 8.23 12.06 -1.31
C ARG A 123 7.76 10.67 -1.71
N THR A 124 7.82 9.71 -0.82
CA THR A 124 7.32 8.34 -1.05
C THR A 124 5.83 8.35 -1.38
N LEU A 125 5.00 9.08 -0.63
CA LEU A 125 3.57 9.22 -0.89
C LEU A 125 3.31 9.87 -2.26
N VAL A 126 4.02 10.95 -2.60
CA VAL A 126 3.92 11.61 -3.92
C VAL A 126 4.20 10.63 -5.04
N ASP A 127 5.29 9.88 -4.94
CA ASP A 127 5.72 8.96 -6.00
C ASP A 127 4.73 7.78 -6.13
N CYS A 128 4.29 7.18 -5.02
CA CYS A 128 3.32 6.09 -5.03
C CYS A 128 1.96 6.53 -5.60
N MET A 129 1.40 7.64 -5.13
CA MET A 129 0.13 8.16 -5.64
C MET A 129 0.18 8.55 -7.11
N ARG A 130 1.33 9.02 -7.60
CA ARG A 130 1.53 9.44 -8.98
C ARG A 130 1.67 8.27 -9.94
N MET A 131 2.40 7.24 -9.54
CA MET A 131 2.92 6.23 -10.47
C MET A 131 2.18 4.89 -10.37
N LEU A 132 1.73 4.51 -9.18
CA LEU A 132 1.10 3.20 -8.97
C LEU A 132 -0.38 3.20 -9.37
N PRO A 133 -0.92 2.05 -9.80
CA PRO A 133 -2.36 1.84 -9.93
C PRO A 133 -3.08 2.12 -8.58
N LEU A 134 -4.38 2.42 -8.65
CA LEU A 134 -5.18 2.72 -7.46
C LEU A 134 -5.09 1.61 -6.40
N GLU A 135 -5.23 0.36 -6.83
CA GLU A 135 -5.21 -0.83 -5.97
C GLU A 135 -3.84 -1.13 -5.32
N GLU A 136 -2.76 -0.49 -5.79
CA GLU A 136 -1.44 -0.56 -5.15
C GLU A 136 -1.12 0.69 -4.33
N SER A 137 -1.56 1.87 -4.78
CA SER A 137 -1.29 3.12 -4.07
C SER A 137 -2.18 3.32 -2.85
N LEU A 138 -3.46 2.92 -2.91
CA LEU A 138 -4.40 3.11 -1.81
C LEU A 138 -4.00 2.38 -0.52
N PRO A 139 -3.58 1.10 -0.56
CA PRO A 139 -3.08 0.41 0.63
C PRO A 139 -1.89 1.10 1.30
N ILE A 140 -0.98 1.67 0.50
CA ILE A 140 0.19 2.39 1.00
C ILE A 140 -0.22 3.66 1.73
N VAL A 141 -1.09 4.48 1.13
CA VAL A 141 -1.52 5.75 1.76
C VAL A 141 -2.40 5.51 2.98
N ASP A 142 -3.29 4.51 2.95
CA ASP A 142 -4.09 4.11 4.11
C ASP A 142 -3.20 3.64 5.26
N SER A 143 -2.15 2.89 4.95
CA SER A 143 -1.19 2.42 5.94
C SER A 143 -0.39 3.57 6.54
N ALA A 144 0.03 4.55 5.75
CA ALA A 144 0.71 5.75 6.23
C ALA A 144 -0.20 6.59 7.15
N LEU A 145 -1.49 6.74 6.81
CA LEU A 145 -2.50 7.38 7.67
C LEU A 145 -2.68 6.63 8.98
N ARG A 146 -2.78 5.30 8.94
CA ARG A 146 -2.96 4.46 10.12
C ARG A 146 -1.73 4.47 11.03
N ALA A 147 -0.52 4.54 10.45
CA ALA A 147 0.72 4.69 11.20
C ALA A 147 0.86 6.08 11.85
N GLY A 148 0.07 7.07 11.41
CA GLY A 148 0.19 8.45 11.89
C GLY A 148 1.34 9.24 11.26
N ASP A 149 1.98 8.70 10.22
CA ASP A 149 3.10 9.35 9.53
C ASP A 149 2.63 10.55 8.68
N VAL A 150 1.36 10.60 8.37
CA VAL A 150 0.69 11.70 7.66
C VAL A 150 -0.77 11.77 8.12
N THR A 151 -1.30 12.97 8.21
CA THR A 151 -2.75 13.20 8.41
C THR A 151 -3.48 13.23 7.07
N LEU A 152 -4.79 12.98 7.08
CA LEU A 152 -5.61 13.07 5.86
C LEU A 152 -5.54 14.47 5.23
N ALA A 153 -5.55 15.52 6.06
CA ALA A 153 -5.45 16.89 5.58
C ALA A 153 -4.12 17.18 4.87
N GLU A 154 -3.00 16.70 5.44
CA GLU A 154 -1.66 16.80 4.84
C GLU A 154 -1.58 16.00 3.54
N LEU A 155 -2.06 14.75 3.52
CA LEU A 155 -2.09 13.91 2.33
C LEU A 155 -2.84 14.58 1.17
N GLN A 156 -4.01 15.15 1.46
CA GLN A 156 -4.82 15.89 0.49
C GLN A 156 -4.13 17.18 0.04
N ALA A 157 -3.45 17.89 0.94
CA ALA A 157 -2.66 19.07 0.61
C ALA A 157 -1.47 18.71 -0.30
N ILE A 158 -0.76 17.62 0.00
CA ILE A 158 0.31 17.06 -0.83
C ILE A 158 -0.23 16.79 -2.24
N ALA A 159 -1.34 16.04 -2.36
CA ALA A 159 -1.92 15.70 -3.67
C ALA A 159 -2.34 16.93 -4.47
N ARG A 160 -2.97 17.92 -3.82
CA ARG A 160 -3.37 19.20 -4.45
C ARG A 160 -2.18 20.03 -4.91
N SER A 161 -1.06 20.03 -4.18
CA SER A 161 0.17 20.77 -4.52
C SER A 161 0.93 20.19 -5.71
N MET A 162 0.68 18.93 -6.07
CA MET A 162 1.34 18.24 -7.17
C MET A 162 1.01 18.94 -8.51
N ARG A 163 1.97 18.87 -9.46
CA ARG A 163 1.83 19.40 -10.82
C ARG A 163 2.18 18.33 -11.85
N GLY A 164 1.68 18.51 -13.07
CA GLY A 164 2.00 17.66 -14.22
C GLY A 164 1.34 16.28 -14.18
N ARG A 165 1.98 15.33 -14.87
CA ARG A 165 1.44 13.97 -15.05
C ARG A 165 1.20 13.26 -13.70
N GLY A 166 0.08 12.57 -13.58
CA GLY A 166 -0.31 11.80 -12.40
C GLY A 166 -0.98 12.63 -11.30
N ARG A 167 -1.10 13.96 -11.44
CA ARG A 167 -1.79 14.81 -10.43
C ARG A 167 -3.24 14.38 -10.19
N ALA A 168 -4.02 14.17 -11.25
CA ALA A 168 -5.42 13.76 -11.13
C ALA A 168 -5.55 12.42 -10.39
N ARG A 169 -4.68 11.46 -10.69
CA ARG A 169 -4.63 10.17 -9.97
C ARG A 169 -4.33 10.39 -8.49
N ALA A 170 -3.32 11.18 -8.15
CA ALA A 170 -2.95 11.44 -6.76
C ALA A 170 -4.09 12.10 -5.97
N ILE A 171 -4.82 13.05 -6.58
CA ILE A 171 -6.00 13.66 -5.97
C ILE A 171 -7.09 12.61 -5.74
N GLY A 172 -7.36 11.73 -6.71
CA GLY A 172 -8.32 10.63 -6.57
C GLY A 172 -7.95 9.68 -5.43
N VAL A 173 -6.68 9.25 -5.37
CA VAL A 173 -6.18 8.39 -4.28
C VAL A 173 -6.34 9.08 -2.93
N ALA A 174 -5.92 10.35 -2.81
CA ALA A 174 -6.00 11.09 -1.55
C ALA A 174 -7.44 11.39 -1.11
N ALA A 175 -8.38 11.51 -2.06
CA ALA A 175 -9.80 11.68 -1.74
C ALA A 175 -10.42 10.40 -1.16
N MET A 176 -9.94 9.24 -1.59
CA MET A 176 -10.40 7.94 -1.11
C MET A 176 -9.68 7.46 0.16
N ALA A 177 -8.54 8.05 0.50
CA ALA A 177 -7.68 7.58 1.59
C ALA A 177 -8.38 7.63 2.96
N THR A 178 -8.16 6.61 3.79
CA THR A 178 -8.71 6.50 5.15
C THR A 178 -7.80 5.68 6.06
N ALA A 179 -7.78 6.02 7.35
CA ALA A 179 -7.16 5.20 8.38
C ALA A 179 -8.06 4.05 8.88
N ARG A 180 -9.33 3.98 8.42
CA ARG A 180 -10.32 3.00 8.91
C ARG A 180 -10.12 1.58 8.38
N ALA A 181 -9.51 1.41 7.21
CA ALA A 181 -9.17 0.09 6.69
C ALA A 181 -8.10 -0.54 7.60
N SER A 182 -8.34 -1.74 8.12
CA SER A 182 -7.48 -2.36 9.14
C SER A 182 -6.16 -2.89 8.55
N ASN A 183 -6.17 -3.21 7.26
CA ASN A 183 -5.02 -3.81 6.59
C ASN A 183 -5.01 -3.50 5.07
N PRO A 184 -3.88 -3.81 4.37
CA PRO A 184 -3.76 -3.58 2.93
C PRO A 184 -4.76 -4.35 2.07
N TYR A 185 -5.25 -5.48 2.55
CA TYR A 185 -6.21 -6.30 1.85
C TYR A 185 -7.57 -5.61 1.73
N GLU A 186 -8.10 -5.06 2.84
CA GLU A 186 -9.33 -4.24 2.85
C GLU A 186 -9.20 -3.01 1.96
N SER A 187 -8.05 -2.32 2.01
CA SER A 187 -7.77 -1.17 1.14
C SER A 187 -7.74 -1.55 -0.34
N THR A 188 -7.19 -2.72 -0.67
CA THR A 188 -7.16 -3.24 -2.05
C THR A 188 -8.57 -3.58 -2.54
N LEU A 189 -9.37 -4.27 -1.71
CA LEU A 189 -10.77 -4.59 -2.03
C LEU A 189 -11.58 -3.32 -2.27
N ARG A 190 -11.41 -2.29 -1.42
CA ARG A 190 -12.04 -0.98 -1.59
C ARG A 190 -11.62 -0.29 -2.88
N ALA A 191 -10.33 -0.35 -3.22
CA ALA A 191 -9.85 0.20 -4.49
C ALA A 191 -10.52 -0.48 -5.70
N ILE A 192 -10.70 -1.80 -5.68
CA ILE A 192 -11.40 -2.51 -6.74
C ILE A 192 -12.89 -2.13 -6.76
N ALA A 193 -13.56 -2.17 -5.60
CA ALA A 193 -14.98 -1.83 -5.46
C ALA A 193 -15.32 -0.42 -5.98
N SER A 194 -14.44 0.55 -5.73
CA SER A 194 -14.63 1.94 -6.17
C SER A 194 -14.56 2.14 -7.68
N THR A 195 -14.08 1.15 -8.43
CA THR A 195 -14.06 1.18 -9.90
C THR A 195 -15.32 0.56 -10.52
N VAL A 196 -16.19 -0.04 -9.71
CA VAL A 196 -17.42 -0.68 -10.17
C VAL A 196 -18.51 0.36 -10.37
N PRO A 197 -19.05 0.55 -11.58
CA PRO A 197 -20.08 1.53 -11.84
C PRO A 197 -21.35 1.30 -11.00
N GLY A 198 -21.83 2.36 -10.33
CA GLY A 198 -23.05 2.31 -9.54
C GLY A 198 -22.89 1.68 -8.14
N LEU A 199 -21.68 1.33 -7.75
CA LEU A 199 -21.36 0.88 -6.38
C LEU A 199 -20.67 2.02 -5.62
N ASP A 200 -21.29 2.46 -4.51
CA ASP A 200 -20.73 3.49 -3.63
C ASP A 200 -20.54 2.92 -2.22
N VAL A 201 -19.32 2.47 -1.94
CA VAL A 201 -19.00 1.77 -0.70
C VAL A 201 -18.37 2.69 0.35
N GLU A 202 -18.89 2.59 1.57
CA GLU A 202 -18.29 3.18 2.78
C GLU A 202 -17.54 2.11 3.58
N THR A 203 -16.35 2.47 4.08
CA THR A 203 -15.54 1.59 4.96
C THR A 203 -16.11 1.60 6.37
N GLN A 204 -16.27 0.41 6.97
CA GLN A 204 -16.73 0.24 8.36
C GLN A 204 -18.08 0.94 8.63
N HIS A 205 -19.00 0.89 7.65
CA HIS A 205 -20.34 1.47 7.78
C HIS A 205 -21.10 0.80 8.93
N PRO A 206 -21.65 1.56 9.90
CA PRO A 206 -22.33 0.96 11.05
C PRO A 206 -23.72 0.43 10.66
N ILE A 207 -23.91 -0.87 10.74
CA ILE A 207 -25.19 -1.55 10.52
C ILE A 207 -25.75 -1.97 11.87
N ARG A 208 -26.89 -1.40 12.26
CA ARG A 208 -27.58 -1.76 13.51
C ARG A 208 -28.37 -3.04 13.32
N ILE A 209 -27.97 -4.08 14.08
CA ILE A 209 -28.63 -5.39 14.07
C ILE A 209 -29.76 -5.45 15.10
N SER A 210 -29.51 -4.89 16.31
CA SER A 210 -30.49 -4.79 17.39
C SER A 210 -30.26 -3.52 18.20
N SER A 211 -31.03 -3.33 19.31
CA SER A 211 -30.80 -2.21 20.25
C SER A 211 -29.36 -2.16 20.75
N ASP A 212 -28.73 -3.33 20.96
CA ASP A 212 -27.46 -3.47 21.67
C ASP A 212 -26.32 -3.95 20.76
N LEU A 213 -26.59 -4.21 19.47
CA LEU A 213 -25.61 -4.76 18.54
C LEU A 213 -25.54 -3.92 17.26
N VAL A 214 -24.35 -3.35 17.02
CA VAL A 214 -23.97 -2.71 15.75
C VAL A 214 -22.80 -3.49 15.17
N LEU A 215 -22.89 -3.87 13.91
CA LEU A 215 -21.81 -4.50 13.16
C LEU A 215 -21.20 -3.53 12.15
N HIS A 216 -19.92 -3.66 11.93
CA HIS A 216 -19.16 -2.84 10.97
C HIS A 216 -18.55 -3.78 9.91
N PRO A 217 -19.15 -3.90 8.72
CA PRO A 217 -18.54 -4.63 7.61
C PRO A 217 -17.34 -3.86 7.05
N ASP A 218 -16.44 -4.56 6.36
CA ASP A 218 -15.28 -3.93 5.73
C ASP A 218 -15.71 -2.84 4.76
N LEU A 219 -16.72 -3.15 3.92
CA LEU A 219 -17.33 -2.20 2.99
C LEU A 219 -18.86 -2.43 2.96
N ALA A 220 -19.62 -1.35 2.84
CA ALA A 220 -21.05 -1.42 2.56
C ALA A 220 -21.52 -0.31 1.63
N ASP A 221 -22.43 -0.64 0.73
CA ASP A 221 -23.27 0.32 0.00
C ASP A 221 -24.67 0.29 0.62
N ALA A 222 -24.99 1.30 1.41
CA ALA A 222 -26.26 1.40 2.11
C ALA A 222 -27.43 1.64 1.14
N SER A 223 -27.21 2.25 -0.01
CA SER A 223 -28.24 2.55 -1.00
C SER A 223 -28.70 1.31 -1.75
N LEU A 224 -27.80 0.38 -2.00
CA LEU A 224 -28.06 -0.90 -2.68
C LEU A 224 -28.27 -2.06 -1.70
N GLY A 225 -28.01 -1.87 -0.41
CA GLY A 225 -28.08 -2.94 0.59
C GLY A 225 -27.02 -4.02 0.33
N ILE A 226 -25.80 -3.63 -0.07
CA ILE A 226 -24.69 -4.54 -0.37
C ILE A 226 -23.63 -4.42 0.72
N VAL A 227 -23.22 -5.56 1.26
CA VAL A 227 -22.06 -5.73 2.16
C VAL A 227 -20.98 -6.50 1.41
N VAL A 228 -19.74 -6.02 1.48
CA VAL A 228 -18.57 -6.68 0.89
C VAL A 228 -17.52 -6.89 1.97
N GLU A 229 -17.14 -8.15 2.19
CA GLU A 229 -16.20 -8.56 3.24
C GLU A 229 -14.92 -9.15 2.65
N ALA A 230 -13.81 -8.78 3.25
CA ALA A 230 -12.48 -9.28 2.97
C ALA A 230 -12.18 -10.46 3.91
N GLU A 231 -12.36 -11.69 3.43
CA GLU A 231 -12.14 -12.90 4.23
C GLU A 231 -10.66 -13.25 4.30
N SER A 232 -10.01 -12.96 5.42
CA SER A 232 -8.67 -13.46 5.72
C SER A 232 -8.80 -14.86 6.33
N PHE A 233 -8.43 -15.88 5.56
CA PHE A 233 -8.38 -17.25 6.05
C PHE A 233 -7.12 -17.44 6.90
N GLU A 234 -7.15 -16.99 8.16
CA GLU A 234 -6.20 -17.50 9.14
C GLU A 234 -6.57 -18.95 9.46
N TRP A 235 -5.75 -19.87 9.00
CA TRP A 235 -5.79 -21.31 9.29
C TRP A 235 -5.57 -21.61 10.79
N HIS A 236 -6.27 -20.91 11.65
CA HIS A 236 -6.37 -21.30 13.05
C HIS A 236 -7.77 -21.83 13.28
N GLY A 237 -7.95 -23.15 12.95
CA GLY A 237 -9.17 -23.92 13.05
C GLY A 237 -9.88 -23.85 14.40
N LYS A 238 -10.38 -22.68 14.76
CA LYS A 238 -11.25 -22.52 15.92
C LYS A 238 -12.69 -22.54 15.42
N LYS A 239 -13.37 -23.66 15.62
CA LYS A 239 -14.83 -23.85 15.43
C LYS A 239 -15.63 -22.62 15.90
N ALA A 240 -15.18 -21.96 16.98
CA ALA A 240 -15.78 -20.75 17.52
C ALA A 240 -15.66 -19.51 16.58
N ALA A 241 -14.60 -19.38 15.77
CA ALA A 241 -14.47 -18.29 14.81
C ALA A 241 -15.49 -18.48 13.66
N LEU A 242 -15.55 -19.67 13.07
CA LEU A 242 -16.53 -19.98 12.03
C LEU A 242 -17.99 -19.75 12.51
N THR A 243 -18.30 -20.13 13.76
CA THR A 243 -19.65 -19.91 14.31
C THR A 243 -19.97 -18.40 14.42
N ARG A 244 -19.02 -17.57 14.85
CA ARG A 244 -19.22 -16.12 14.92
C ARG A 244 -19.38 -15.51 13.53
N ASP A 245 -18.59 -15.94 12.55
CA ASP A 245 -18.66 -15.44 11.18
C ASP A 245 -20.00 -15.80 10.53
N CYS A 246 -20.46 -17.05 10.71
CA CYS A 246 -21.79 -17.45 10.26
C CYS A 246 -22.90 -16.61 10.90
N ALA A 247 -22.83 -16.35 12.21
CA ALA A 247 -23.82 -15.52 12.90
C ALA A 247 -23.80 -14.07 12.38
N ARG A 248 -22.62 -13.51 12.12
CA ARG A 248 -22.42 -12.16 11.56
C ARG A 248 -23.08 -12.05 10.18
N TYR A 249 -22.81 -12.98 9.27
CA TYR A 249 -23.37 -12.94 7.91
C TYR A 249 -24.87 -13.18 7.89
N ASN A 250 -25.36 -14.09 8.73
CA ASN A 250 -26.80 -14.32 8.88
C ASN A 250 -27.50 -13.06 9.39
N ALA A 251 -26.88 -12.29 10.31
CA ALA A 251 -27.45 -11.05 10.80
C ALA A 251 -27.63 -10.01 9.69
N PHE A 252 -26.65 -9.83 8.80
CA PHE A 252 -26.79 -8.96 7.63
C PHE A 252 -27.89 -9.46 6.68
N THR A 253 -27.89 -10.76 6.37
CA THR A 253 -28.87 -11.37 5.48
C THR A 253 -30.30 -11.22 5.99
N MET A 254 -30.53 -11.41 7.30
CA MET A 254 -31.84 -11.24 7.94
C MET A 254 -32.37 -9.81 7.85
N LEU A 255 -31.47 -8.81 7.73
CA LEU A 255 -31.82 -7.40 7.49
C LEU A 255 -31.97 -7.05 5.99
N GLY A 256 -31.89 -8.05 5.11
CA GLY A 256 -32.05 -7.86 3.66
C GLY A 256 -30.77 -7.40 2.94
N TRP A 257 -29.61 -7.44 3.60
CA TRP A 257 -28.35 -7.11 2.95
C TRP A 257 -27.87 -8.28 2.07
N THR A 258 -27.39 -7.96 0.88
CA THR A 258 -26.66 -8.90 0.02
C THR A 258 -25.22 -8.94 0.48
N VAL A 259 -24.78 -10.08 1.02
CA VAL A 259 -23.41 -10.26 1.52
C VAL A 259 -22.55 -10.94 0.47
N VAL A 260 -21.45 -10.28 0.07
CA VAL A 260 -20.46 -10.81 -0.86
C VAL A 260 -19.11 -10.89 -0.14
N ARG A 261 -18.43 -12.01 -0.27
CA ARG A 261 -17.15 -12.26 0.40
C ARG A 261 -16.10 -12.67 -0.60
N PHE A 262 -14.90 -12.17 -0.41
CA PHE A 262 -13.75 -12.52 -1.24
C PHE A 262 -12.62 -13.05 -0.37
N SER A 263 -11.90 -14.06 -0.86
CA SER A 263 -10.68 -14.53 -0.22
C SER A 263 -9.49 -13.59 -0.54
N TRP A 264 -8.47 -13.69 0.28
CA TRP A 264 -7.24 -12.94 0.07
C TRP A 264 -6.67 -13.16 -1.34
N GLU A 265 -6.64 -14.40 -1.82
CA GLU A 265 -6.14 -14.76 -3.15
C GLU A 265 -6.95 -14.09 -4.27
N GLN A 266 -8.27 -14.01 -4.10
CA GLN A 266 -9.14 -13.38 -5.11
C GLN A 266 -8.86 -11.89 -5.21
N VAL A 267 -8.78 -11.18 -4.09
CA VAL A 267 -8.52 -9.73 -4.09
C VAL A 267 -7.10 -9.41 -4.56
N MET A 268 -6.11 -10.18 -4.09
CA MET A 268 -4.71 -9.86 -4.38
C MET A 268 -4.28 -10.28 -5.78
N PHE A 269 -4.82 -11.39 -6.33
CA PHE A 269 -4.36 -11.97 -7.58
C PHE A 269 -5.41 -12.03 -8.68
N GLN A 270 -6.71 -11.84 -8.36
CA GLN A 270 -7.81 -11.94 -9.32
C GLN A 270 -8.72 -10.70 -9.30
N PRO A 271 -8.19 -9.46 -9.39
CA PRO A 271 -8.98 -8.24 -9.26
C PRO A 271 -10.10 -8.15 -10.31
N ALA A 272 -9.88 -8.67 -11.52
CA ALA A 272 -10.90 -8.71 -12.57
C ALA A 272 -12.09 -9.60 -12.19
N TYR A 273 -11.87 -10.73 -11.51
CA TYR A 273 -12.93 -11.57 -10.98
C TYR A 273 -13.75 -10.84 -9.93
N VAL A 274 -13.07 -10.20 -8.95
CA VAL A 274 -13.72 -9.42 -7.90
C VAL A 274 -14.61 -8.32 -8.51
N HIS A 275 -14.06 -7.56 -9.46
CA HIS A 275 -14.79 -6.50 -10.18
C HIS A 275 -16.04 -7.06 -10.89
N ALA A 276 -15.90 -8.14 -11.66
CA ALA A 276 -17.01 -8.74 -12.40
C ALA A 276 -18.14 -9.27 -11.48
N VAL A 277 -17.78 -9.86 -10.32
CA VAL A 277 -18.76 -10.28 -9.32
C VAL A 277 -19.51 -9.07 -8.77
N LEU A 278 -18.80 -8.01 -8.39
CA LEU A 278 -19.42 -6.78 -7.85
C LEU A 278 -20.33 -6.12 -8.89
N GLU A 279 -19.92 -5.99 -10.16
CA GLU A 279 -20.78 -5.49 -11.24
C GLU A 279 -22.08 -6.30 -11.36
N ARG A 280 -21.95 -7.63 -11.29
CA ARG A 280 -23.13 -8.51 -11.38
C ARG A 280 -24.08 -8.32 -10.20
N ILE A 281 -23.56 -8.14 -9.00
CA ILE A 281 -24.36 -7.90 -7.78
C ILE A 281 -25.07 -6.53 -7.86
N VAL A 282 -24.39 -5.48 -8.29
CA VAL A 282 -25.01 -4.17 -8.54
C VAL A 282 -26.16 -4.27 -9.53
N ALA A 283 -25.95 -4.96 -10.65
CA ALA A 283 -27.00 -5.18 -11.66
C ALA A 283 -28.20 -5.97 -11.12
N LEU A 284 -27.98 -6.90 -10.17
CA LEU A 284 -29.05 -7.63 -9.48
C LEU A 284 -29.82 -6.71 -8.52
N ALA A 285 -29.13 -5.90 -7.71
CA ALA A 285 -29.75 -4.96 -6.77
C ALA A 285 -30.67 -3.97 -7.52
N HIS A 286 -30.20 -3.40 -8.62
CA HIS A 286 -31.04 -2.51 -9.45
C HIS A 286 -32.29 -3.19 -10.02
N ARG A 287 -32.19 -4.47 -10.45
CA ARG A 287 -33.36 -5.22 -10.93
C ARG A 287 -34.38 -5.44 -9.83
N HIS A 288 -33.96 -5.80 -8.61
CA HIS A 288 -34.85 -5.97 -7.48
C HIS A 288 -35.57 -4.67 -7.11
N ALA A 289 -34.86 -3.54 -7.10
CA ALA A 289 -35.42 -2.23 -6.82
C ALA A 289 -36.47 -1.82 -7.88
N ASN A 290 -36.25 -2.13 -9.15
CA ASN A 290 -37.19 -1.84 -10.23
C ASN A 290 -38.44 -2.73 -10.17
N VAL A 291 -38.30 -4.00 -9.81
CA VAL A 291 -39.45 -4.92 -9.62
C VAL A 291 -40.30 -4.47 -8.42
N ALA A 292 -39.66 -4.06 -7.32
CA ALA A 292 -40.36 -3.58 -6.13
C ALA A 292 -41.14 -2.25 -6.36
N ARG A 293 -40.72 -1.41 -7.33
CA ARG A 293 -41.40 -0.16 -7.69
C ARG A 293 -42.62 -0.32 -8.59
N GLY A 294 -42.83 -1.52 -9.19
CA GLY A 294 -43.94 -1.79 -10.10
C GLY A 294 -43.90 -0.96 -11.40
N PRO A 295 -44.62 -1.30 -12.45
CA PRO A 295 -44.82 -0.42 -13.59
C PRO A 295 -45.62 0.80 -13.12
N THR A 296 -45.02 2.01 -13.18
CA THR A 296 -45.80 3.24 -13.07
C THR A 296 -46.88 3.21 -14.12
N ALA A 297 -48.15 3.04 -13.67
CA ALA A 297 -49.29 3.19 -14.56
C ALA A 297 -49.25 4.61 -15.14
N HIS A 298 -48.88 4.73 -16.40
CA HIS A 298 -49.20 5.94 -17.16
C HIS A 298 -50.74 6.01 -17.20
N ALA A 299 -51.32 6.79 -16.27
CA ALA A 299 -52.68 7.24 -16.41
C ALA A 299 -52.73 8.18 -17.63
N ALA A 300 -53.50 7.77 -18.61
CA ALA A 300 -53.86 8.54 -19.78
C ALA A 300 -54.67 9.80 -19.41
#